data_f6b0de8aeff681755f96bd193cd097bc
#
_entry.id   f6b0de8aeff681755f96bd193cd097bc
#
_cell.length_a   1.000
_cell.length_b   1.000
_cell.length_c   1.000
_cell.angle_alpha   90.00
_cell.angle_beta   90.00
_cell.angle_gamma   90.00
#
_symmetry.space_group_name_H-M   'P 1'
#
loop_
_entity.id
_entity.type
_entity.pdbx_description
1 polymer ?
#
loop_
_entity_poly.entity_id
_entity_poly.type
_entity_poly.pdbx_seq_one_letter_code
_entity_poly.pdbx_strand_id
1 'polypeptide(L)'
;MHQVERAHEELGRARSGLNGRVALGLPPSVARVLTVPLTRAFRERMPEAQLSISEGLTTAMQESLLNGRLDIALLYNMKATSGLEISHLVQEELWLVQKRPPGLQEDPPPPPIDLKDVSKLALVIPSRPNAIRMHVESEMAALGTQPQIALEIDSVTAILDLVADGAGCAILSRNAVTRSINPSAFSTRPISQPQLSIELSCVVSSQRPSTLTQQATLSLIRETALRLLESV
;
A
#
# COMPACT_ATOMS: atom_id res chain seq x y z
N MET A 1 35.81 10.85 26.12
CA MET A 1 36.02 10.89 24.66
C MET A 1 36.06 9.50 24.02
N HIS A 2 36.78 8.51 24.56
CA HIS A 2 36.85 7.14 23.96
C HIS A 2 35.58 6.33 23.85
N GLN A 3 34.53 6.57 24.60
CA GLN A 3 33.26 5.83 24.47
C GLN A 3 32.40 6.31 23.29
N VAL A 4 32.46 7.56 22.94
CA VAL A 4 31.74 8.15 21.81
C VAL A 4 32.40 7.73 20.48
N GLU A 5 33.75 7.66 20.47
CA GLU A 5 34.52 7.17 19.33
C GLU A 5 34.27 5.69 19.09
N ARG A 6 34.23 4.85 20.16
CA ARG A 6 33.86 3.42 20.03
C ARG A 6 32.43 3.22 19.55
N ALA A 7 31.46 4.01 20.02
CA ALA A 7 30.11 3.94 19.53
C ALA A 7 29.98 4.34 18.04
N HIS A 8 30.78 5.33 17.59
CA HIS A 8 30.88 5.68 16.17
C HIS A 8 31.60 4.61 15.32
N GLU A 9 32.64 3.95 15.87
CA GLU A 9 33.31 2.84 15.20
C GLU A 9 32.45 1.57 15.15
N GLU A 10 31.66 1.27 16.18
CA GLU A 10 30.70 0.16 16.19
C GLU A 10 29.52 0.42 15.23
N LEU A 11 29.02 1.65 15.16
CA LEU A 11 28.05 2.08 14.14
C LEU A 11 28.66 2.03 12.72
N GLY A 12 29.94 2.36 12.57
CA GLY A 12 30.68 2.25 11.31
C GLY A 12 30.88 0.79 10.89
N ARG A 13 31.18 -0.13 11.81
CA ARG A 13 31.31 -1.57 11.56
C ARG A 13 29.96 -2.25 11.29
N ALA A 14 28.90 -1.86 11.96
CA ALA A 14 27.56 -2.29 11.65
C ALA A 14 27.09 -1.82 10.26
N ARG A 15 27.48 -0.60 9.86
CA ARG A 15 27.26 -0.08 8.50
C ARG A 15 28.06 -0.82 7.43
N SER A 16 29.29 -1.25 7.72
CA SER A 16 30.13 -1.99 6.77
C SER A 16 29.65 -3.43 6.46
N GLY A 17 28.67 -3.95 7.22
CA GLY A 17 28.03 -5.24 6.96
C GLY A 17 26.74 -5.17 6.14
N LEU A 18 26.17 -3.98 5.92
CA LEU A 18 24.92 -3.78 5.19
C LEU A 18 25.21 -3.45 3.72
N ASN A 19 25.42 -4.48 2.92
CA ASN A 19 25.74 -4.40 1.50
C ASN A 19 24.87 -5.35 0.67
N GLY A 20 25.11 -5.39 -0.63
CA GLY A 20 24.37 -6.24 -1.56
C GLY A 20 23.07 -5.59 -2.03
N ARG A 21 22.19 -6.40 -2.62
CA ARG A 21 20.92 -5.95 -3.20
C ARG A 21 19.74 -6.48 -2.42
N VAL A 22 18.71 -5.64 -2.23
CA VAL A 22 17.39 -6.03 -1.74
C VAL A 22 16.35 -5.70 -2.79
N ALA A 23 15.57 -6.71 -3.21
CA ALA A 23 14.47 -6.58 -4.16
C ALA A 23 13.13 -6.55 -3.41
N LEU A 24 12.43 -5.40 -3.47
CA LEU A 24 11.17 -5.12 -2.78
C LEU A 24 10.01 -5.06 -3.78
N GLY A 25 8.92 -5.77 -3.49
CA GLY A 25 7.66 -5.71 -4.20
C GLY A 25 6.62 -4.86 -3.46
N LEU A 26 5.92 -3.97 -4.15
CA LEU A 26 4.88 -3.11 -3.57
C LEU A 26 3.61 -3.13 -4.41
N PRO A 27 2.40 -3.17 -3.79
CA PRO A 27 1.18 -2.83 -4.52
C PRO A 27 1.23 -1.39 -5.03
N PRO A 28 0.61 -1.04 -6.17
CA PRO A 28 0.69 0.30 -6.76
C PRO A 28 0.25 1.43 -5.82
N SER A 29 -0.80 1.22 -5.02
CA SER A 29 -1.26 2.20 -4.02
C SER A 29 -0.23 2.45 -2.93
N VAL A 30 0.44 1.40 -2.45
CA VAL A 30 1.49 1.46 -1.43
C VAL A 30 2.77 2.07 -1.99
N ALA A 31 3.15 1.69 -3.21
CA ALA A 31 4.33 2.24 -3.89
C ALA A 31 4.27 3.76 -4.01
N ARG A 32 3.10 4.30 -4.33
CA ARG A 32 2.86 5.75 -4.40
C ARG A 32 3.18 6.47 -3.08
N VAL A 33 2.92 5.84 -1.95
CA VAL A 33 3.13 6.42 -0.61
C VAL A 33 4.54 6.18 -0.11
N LEU A 34 5.05 4.96 -0.26
CA LEU A 34 6.27 4.52 0.41
C LEU A 34 7.55 4.68 -0.42
N THR A 35 7.50 4.64 -1.75
CA THR A 35 8.73 4.56 -2.57
C THR A 35 9.74 5.66 -2.25
N VAL A 36 9.32 6.93 -2.25
CA VAL A 36 10.24 8.05 -2.02
C VAL A 36 10.77 8.10 -0.58
N PRO A 37 9.92 8.09 0.47
CA PRO A 37 10.42 8.16 1.85
C PRO A 37 11.25 6.93 2.23
N LEU A 38 10.87 5.74 1.79
CA LEU A 38 11.61 4.51 2.03
C LEU A 38 12.99 4.53 1.35
N THR A 39 13.04 4.93 0.08
CA THR A 39 14.32 5.02 -0.66
C THR A 39 15.27 6.03 -0.02
N ARG A 40 14.77 7.17 0.44
CA ARG A 40 15.58 8.17 1.16
C ARG A 40 16.18 7.58 2.43
N ALA A 41 15.33 7.01 3.28
CA ALA A 41 15.77 6.40 4.54
C ALA A 41 16.70 5.18 4.33
N PHE A 42 16.46 4.39 3.26
CA PHE A 42 17.35 3.28 2.88
C PHE A 42 18.75 3.77 2.52
N ARG A 43 18.87 4.79 1.67
CA ARG A 43 20.16 5.35 1.28
C ARG A 43 20.94 5.97 2.43
N GLU A 44 20.23 6.56 3.40
CA GLU A 44 20.85 7.12 4.62
C GLU A 44 21.40 6.02 5.54
N ARG A 45 20.65 4.91 5.71
CA ARG A 45 21.02 3.83 6.63
C ARG A 45 21.95 2.78 6.02
N MET A 46 21.84 2.55 4.72
CA MET A 46 22.52 1.46 3.99
C MET A 46 23.14 1.99 2.69
N PRO A 47 24.11 2.91 2.75
CA PRO A 47 24.66 3.58 1.57
C PRO A 47 25.38 2.62 0.60
N GLU A 48 25.92 1.49 1.10
CA GLU A 48 26.61 0.47 0.31
C GLU A 48 25.67 -0.61 -0.25
N ALA A 49 24.38 -0.56 0.09
CA ALA A 49 23.37 -1.51 -0.39
C ALA A 49 22.56 -0.93 -1.56
N GLN A 50 22.05 -1.81 -2.41
CA GLN A 50 21.19 -1.46 -3.54
C GLN A 50 19.74 -1.86 -3.24
N LEU A 51 18.80 -0.92 -3.32
CA LEU A 51 17.36 -1.19 -3.27
C LEU A 51 16.78 -1.22 -4.69
N SER A 52 16.06 -2.30 -5.00
CA SER A 52 15.27 -2.43 -6.23
C SER A 52 13.81 -2.53 -5.86
N ILE A 53 12.96 -1.63 -6.36
CA ILE A 53 11.52 -1.63 -6.09
C ILE A 53 10.77 -2.00 -7.37
N SER A 54 9.83 -2.92 -7.25
CA SER A 54 8.91 -3.33 -8.33
C SER A 54 7.46 -3.20 -7.87
N GLU A 55 6.60 -2.75 -8.76
CA GLU A 55 5.15 -2.73 -8.52
C GLU A 55 4.48 -3.94 -9.15
N GLY A 56 3.43 -4.46 -8.51
CA GLY A 56 2.68 -5.57 -9.07
C GLY A 56 1.51 -6.02 -8.20
N LEU A 57 0.75 -6.97 -8.71
CA LEU A 57 -0.37 -7.58 -8.03
C LEU A 57 0.10 -8.68 -7.07
N THR A 58 -0.69 -8.95 -6.03
CA THR A 58 -0.39 -9.92 -4.97
C THR A 58 0.07 -11.27 -5.51
N THR A 59 -0.63 -11.86 -6.47
CA THR A 59 -0.31 -13.19 -7.03
C THR A 59 1.06 -13.23 -7.71
N ALA A 60 1.37 -12.25 -8.57
CA ALA A 60 2.65 -12.17 -9.27
C ALA A 60 3.82 -11.93 -8.31
N MET A 61 3.60 -11.18 -7.24
CA MET A 61 4.61 -10.93 -6.21
C MET A 61 4.84 -12.14 -5.31
N GLN A 62 3.80 -12.92 -4.97
CA GLN A 62 3.94 -14.20 -4.29
C GLN A 62 4.83 -15.17 -5.07
N GLU A 63 4.56 -15.34 -6.37
CA GLU A 63 5.40 -16.15 -7.24
C GLU A 63 6.85 -15.63 -7.27
N SER A 64 7.03 -14.32 -7.32
CA SER A 64 8.35 -13.68 -7.35
C SER A 64 9.13 -13.88 -6.04
N LEU A 65 8.45 -13.89 -4.88
CA LEU A 65 9.04 -14.26 -3.59
C LEU A 65 9.47 -15.73 -3.57
N LEU A 66 8.58 -16.65 -3.97
CA LEU A 66 8.88 -18.08 -3.99
C LEU A 66 10.05 -18.41 -4.93
N ASN A 67 10.09 -17.77 -6.10
CA ASN A 67 11.14 -17.97 -7.10
C ASN A 67 12.43 -17.15 -6.85
N GLY A 68 12.49 -16.37 -5.75
CA GLY A 68 13.70 -15.60 -5.42
C GLY A 68 13.95 -14.37 -6.26
N ARG A 69 12.98 -13.89 -7.01
CA ARG A 69 13.07 -12.62 -7.74
C ARG A 69 12.84 -11.41 -6.85
N LEU A 70 12.08 -11.60 -5.76
CA LEU A 70 11.90 -10.64 -4.69
C LEU A 70 12.41 -11.22 -3.37
N ASP A 71 12.94 -10.36 -2.51
CA ASP A 71 13.36 -10.68 -1.16
C ASP A 71 12.27 -10.37 -0.15
N ILE A 72 11.56 -9.27 -0.36
CA ILE A 72 10.48 -8.75 0.48
C ILE A 72 9.34 -8.30 -0.43
N ALA A 73 8.09 -8.51 0.00
CA ALA A 73 6.95 -7.89 -0.64
C ALA A 73 5.93 -7.39 0.40
N LEU A 74 5.28 -6.27 0.10
CA LEU A 74 4.07 -5.85 0.80
C LEU A 74 2.86 -6.34 0.00
N LEU A 75 1.95 -7.05 0.64
CA LEU A 75 0.85 -7.72 -0.03
C LEU A 75 -0.44 -7.55 0.74
N TYR A 76 -1.55 -7.37 0.02
CA TYR A 76 -2.87 -7.24 0.63
C TYR A 76 -3.56 -8.59 0.85
N ASN A 77 -4.30 -8.68 1.97
CA ASN A 77 -5.19 -9.80 2.33
C ASN A 77 -4.54 -11.18 2.16
N MET A 78 -3.32 -11.31 2.66
CA MET A 78 -2.56 -12.56 2.57
C MET A 78 -3.17 -13.65 3.44
N LYS A 79 -3.32 -14.83 2.84
CA LYS A 79 -3.66 -16.06 3.56
C LYS A 79 -2.39 -16.88 3.79
N ALA A 80 -2.40 -17.70 4.85
CA ALA A 80 -1.32 -18.63 5.11
C ALA A 80 -0.94 -19.42 3.86
N THR A 81 0.31 -19.31 3.44
CA THR A 81 0.83 -19.88 2.20
C THR A 81 2.13 -20.59 2.49
N SER A 82 2.25 -21.85 2.05
CA SER A 82 3.46 -22.65 2.23
C SER A 82 4.66 -21.95 1.57
N GLY A 83 5.80 -21.91 2.28
CA GLY A 83 7.03 -21.30 1.79
C GLY A 83 7.13 -19.78 1.98
N LEU A 84 6.11 -19.16 2.57
CA LEU A 84 6.09 -17.73 2.88
C LEU A 84 5.89 -17.49 4.38
N GLU A 85 6.60 -16.52 4.91
CA GLU A 85 6.41 -15.94 6.24
C GLU A 85 5.68 -14.63 6.08
N ILE A 86 4.52 -14.50 6.73
CA ILE A 86 3.61 -13.38 6.62
C ILE A 86 3.54 -12.69 7.98
N SER A 87 3.84 -11.41 8.01
CA SER A 87 3.69 -10.59 9.22
C SER A 87 2.77 -9.41 8.93
N HIS A 88 1.74 -9.25 9.77
CA HIS A 88 0.84 -8.10 9.70
C HIS A 88 1.63 -6.79 9.80
N LEU A 89 1.27 -5.81 9.00
CA LEU A 89 1.91 -4.50 8.99
C LEU A 89 0.93 -3.40 9.41
N VAL A 90 -0.13 -3.20 8.65
CA VAL A 90 -1.18 -2.22 8.95
C VAL A 90 -2.52 -2.64 8.34
N GLN A 91 -3.61 -2.16 8.94
CA GLN A 91 -4.95 -2.23 8.36
C GLN A 91 -5.30 -0.88 7.76
N GLU A 92 -5.57 -0.83 6.45
CA GLU A 92 -5.99 0.39 5.77
C GLU A 92 -7.51 0.41 5.58
N GLU A 93 -8.13 1.53 5.92
CA GLU A 93 -9.53 1.76 5.59
C GLU A 93 -9.69 2.15 4.12
N LEU A 94 -10.71 1.60 3.48
CA LEU A 94 -11.10 1.95 2.12
C LEU A 94 -12.26 2.93 2.15
N TRP A 95 -12.11 4.02 1.43
CA TRP A 95 -13.04 5.13 1.38
C TRP A 95 -13.61 5.30 -0.02
N LEU A 96 -14.84 5.79 -0.11
CA LEU A 96 -15.40 6.28 -1.37
C LEU A 96 -14.71 7.60 -1.73
N VAL A 97 -14.19 7.66 -2.95
CA VAL A 97 -13.52 8.83 -3.52
C VAL A 97 -14.35 9.35 -4.69
N GLN A 98 -14.74 10.61 -4.63
CA GLN A 98 -15.58 11.26 -5.63
C GLN A 98 -14.96 12.59 -6.05
N LYS A 99 -15.36 13.10 -7.21
CA LYS A 99 -15.05 14.47 -7.60
C LYS A 99 -15.62 15.44 -6.58
N ARG A 100 -14.83 16.41 -6.13
CA ARG A 100 -15.31 17.45 -5.22
C ARG A 100 -16.22 18.42 -5.98
N PRO A 101 -17.46 18.65 -5.51
CA PRO A 101 -18.32 19.69 -6.06
C PRO A 101 -17.69 21.09 -5.91
N PRO A 102 -17.81 21.97 -6.89
CA PRO A 102 -17.36 23.35 -6.75
C PRO A 102 -17.96 24.05 -5.53
N GLY A 103 -17.15 24.74 -4.73
CA GLY A 103 -17.59 25.49 -3.55
C GLY A 103 -17.88 24.66 -2.31
N LEU A 104 -17.73 23.33 -2.36
CA LEU A 104 -17.89 22.48 -1.18
C LEU A 104 -16.71 22.66 -0.23
N GLN A 105 -16.98 23.13 0.99
CA GLN A 105 -16.03 23.05 2.10
C GLN A 105 -16.33 21.75 2.86
N GLU A 106 -15.34 20.91 3.04
CA GLU A 106 -15.47 19.64 3.79
C GLU A 106 -15.25 19.82 5.30
N ASP A 107 -15.87 20.80 5.88
CA ASP A 107 -15.88 20.99 7.32
C ASP A 107 -17.33 21.22 7.80
N PRO A 108 -17.95 20.24 8.41
CA PRO A 108 -17.46 18.89 8.75
C PRO A 108 -17.36 17.93 7.55
N PRO A 109 -16.57 16.82 7.67
CA PRO A 109 -16.47 15.84 6.60
C PRO A 109 -17.82 15.20 6.28
N PRO A 110 -18.07 14.76 5.02
CA PRO A 110 -19.32 14.13 4.65
C PRO A 110 -19.64 12.89 5.52
N PRO A 111 -20.91 12.65 5.85
CA PRO A 111 -21.28 11.48 6.65
C PRO A 111 -20.92 10.17 5.92
N PRO A 112 -20.70 9.07 6.67
CA PRO A 112 -20.46 7.75 6.09
C PRO A 112 -21.54 7.37 5.06
N ILE A 113 -21.16 6.53 4.10
CA ILE A 113 -22.10 5.97 3.10
C ILE A 113 -22.14 4.46 3.23
N ASP A 114 -23.32 3.86 3.14
CA ASP A 114 -23.47 2.41 3.21
C ASP A 114 -22.92 1.75 1.95
N LEU A 115 -22.23 0.62 2.10
CA LEU A 115 -21.67 -0.13 0.99
C LEU A 115 -22.73 -0.53 -0.05
N LYS A 116 -23.95 -0.80 0.41
CA LYS A 116 -25.09 -1.08 -0.45
C LYS A 116 -25.47 0.11 -1.35
N ASP A 117 -25.26 1.35 -0.88
CA ASP A 117 -25.49 2.54 -1.71
C ASP A 117 -24.31 2.82 -2.62
N VAL A 118 -23.09 2.51 -2.20
CA VAL A 118 -21.91 2.57 -3.06
C VAL A 118 -22.07 1.64 -4.27
N SER A 119 -22.71 0.47 -4.12
CA SER A 119 -22.92 -0.46 -5.23
C SER A 119 -23.78 0.09 -6.38
N LYS A 120 -24.54 1.16 -6.12
CA LYS A 120 -25.39 1.86 -7.12
C LYS A 120 -24.66 2.94 -7.88
N LEU A 121 -23.43 3.26 -7.48
CA LEU A 121 -22.62 4.32 -8.10
C LEU A 121 -21.76 3.76 -9.23
N ALA A 122 -21.53 4.58 -10.25
CA ALA A 122 -20.63 4.25 -11.35
C ALA A 122 -19.17 4.21 -10.86
N LEU A 123 -18.57 3.02 -10.76
CA LEU A 123 -17.24 2.83 -10.20
C LEU A 123 -16.17 2.76 -11.30
N VAL A 124 -15.09 3.50 -11.08
CA VAL A 124 -13.81 3.34 -11.76
C VAL A 124 -12.92 2.50 -10.84
N ILE A 125 -12.60 1.29 -11.24
CA ILE A 125 -12.01 0.28 -10.35
C ILE A 125 -10.92 -0.51 -11.08
N PRO A 126 -9.89 -1.05 -10.39
CA PRO A 126 -8.90 -1.91 -11.04
C PRO A 126 -9.50 -3.17 -11.65
N SER A 127 -8.78 -3.75 -12.63
CA SER A 127 -9.13 -5.05 -13.21
C SER A 127 -8.91 -6.20 -12.21
N ARG A 128 -9.55 -7.34 -12.42
CA ARG A 128 -9.22 -8.56 -11.67
C ARG A 128 -7.84 -9.11 -12.13
N PRO A 129 -7.03 -9.64 -11.25
CA PRO A 129 -7.28 -10.03 -9.85
C PRO A 129 -6.73 -9.03 -8.80
N ASN A 130 -6.98 -7.74 -8.93
CA ASN A 130 -6.55 -6.75 -7.94
C ASN A 130 -7.19 -7.02 -6.56
N ALA A 131 -6.40 -6.95 -5.47
CA ALA A 131 -6.85 -7.32 -4.13
C ALA A 131 -7.98 -6.41 -3.59
N ILE A 132 -7.91 -5.10 -3.85
CA ILE A 132 -8.96 -4.15 -3.46
C ILE A 132 -10.25 -4.48 -4.22
N ARG A 133 -10.14 -4.70 -5.54
CA ARG A 133 -11.29 -5.11 -6.38
C ARG A 133 -11.96 -6.37 -5.84
N MET A 134 -11.17 -7.42 -5.60
CA MET A 134 -11.70 -8.70 -5.11
C MET A 134 -12.37 -8.57 -3.74
N HIS A 135 -11.80 -7.73 -2.86
CA HIS A 135 -12.36 -7.48 -1.54
C HIS A 135 -13.72 -6.74 -1.63
N VAL A 136 -13.77 -5.64 -2.40
CA VAL A 136 -15.01 -4.88 -2.63
C VAL A 136 -16.13 -5.77 -3.20
N GLU A 137 -15.81 -6.58 -4.21
CA GLU A 137 -16.80 -7.51 -4.80
C GLU A 137 -17.27 -8.56 -3.82
N SER A 138 -16.38 -9.11 -2.98
CA SER A 138 -16.72 -10.08 -1.94
C SER A 138 -17.68 -9.51 -0.91
N GLU A 139 -17.38 -8.30 -0.41
CA GLU A 139 -18.22 -7.64 0.60
C GLU A 139 -19.59 -7.22 0.02
N MET A 140 -19.63 -6.72 -1.21
CA MET A 140 -20.89 -6.41 -1.89
C MET A 140 -21.72 -7.69 -2.17
N ALA A 141 -21.08 -8.79 -2.56
CA ALA A 141 -21.76 -10.07 -2.77
C ALA A 141 -22.37 -10.62 -1.48
N ALA A 142 -21.71 -10.46 -0.32
CA ALA A 142 -22.23 -10.83 0.98
C ALA A 142 -23.51 -10.05 1.36
N LEU A 143 -23.68 -8.85 0.80
CA LEU A 143 -24.90 -8.02 0.94
C LEU A 143 -25.94 -8.28 -0.16
N GLY A 144 -25.71 -9.25 -1.04
CA GLY A 144 -26.57 -9.54 -2.19
C GLY A 144 -26.57 -8.45 -3.27
N THR A 145 -25.47 -7.68 -3.37
CA THR A 145 -25.29 -6.62 -4.37
C THR A 145 -24.04 -6.86 -5.22
N GLN A 146 -23.88 -6.07 -6.28
CA GLN A 146 -22.71 -6.10 -7.16
C GLN A 146 -22.26 -4.66 -7.48
N PRO A 147 -20.97 -4.40 -7.69
CA PRO A 147 -20.51 -3.09 -8.08
C PRO A 147 -20.98 -2.74 -9.50
N GLN A 148 -21.47 -1.52 -9.69
CA GLN A 148 -21.74 -0.98 -11.02
C GLN A 148 -20.44 -0.43 -11.61
N ILE A 149 -19.75 -1.23 -12.42
CA ILE A 149 -18.46 -0.88 -12.99
C ILE A 149 -18.66 -0.05 -14.25
N ALA A 150 -18.19 1.20 -14.20
CA ALA A 150 -18.17 2.09 -15.36
C ALA A 150 -16.87 1.90 -16.18
N LEU A 151 -15.73 1.78 -15.51
CA LEU A 151 -14.42 1.66 -16.14
C LEU A 151 -13.51 0.73 -15.32
N GLU A 152 -12.67 -0.04 -16.01
CA GLU A 152 -11.61 -0.88 -15.44
C GLU A 152 -10.24 -0.28 -15.80
N ILE A 153 -9.49 0.16 -14.80
CA ILE A 153 -8.19 0.85 -14.98
C ILE A 153 -7.23 0.40 -13.88
N ASP A 154 -6.03 -0.10 -14.24
CA ASP A 154 -5.08 -0.64 -13.27
C ASP A 154 -4.15 0.41 -12.63
N SER A 155 -4.09 1.63 -13.17
CA SER A 155 -3.28 2.72 -12.63
C SER A 155 -4.07 3.55 -11.61
N VAL A 156 -3.63 3.57 -10.35
CA VAL A 156 -4.22 4.41 -9.29
C VAL A 156 -4.21 5.89 -9.67
N THR A 157 -3.18 6.36 -10.37
CA THR A 157 -3.10 7.74 -10.86
C THR A 157 -4.19 8.01 -11.89
N ALA A 158 -4.34 7.14 -12.89
CA ALA A 158 -5.37 7.30 -13.92
C ALA A 158 -6.79 7.17 -13.33
N ILE A 159 -7.01 6.30 -12.33
CA ILE A 159 -8.28 6.24 -11.58
C ILE A 159 -8.59 7.60 -10.96
N LEU A 160 -7.64 8.20 -10.24
CA LEU A 160 -7.83 9.51 -9.62
C LEU A 160 -8.09 10.61 -10.65
N ASP A 161 -7.36 10.63 -11.77
CA ASP A 161 -7.56 11.62 -12.84
C ASP A 161 -8.96 11.48 -13.44
N LEU A 162 -9.44 10.26 -13.69
CA LEU A 162 -10.79 10.00 -14.19
C LEU A 162 -11.89 10.41 -13.19
N VAL A 163 -11.67 10.17 -11.90
CA VAL A 163 -12.59 10.63 -10.85
C VAL A 163 -12.63 12.16 -10.80
N ALA A 164 -11.48 12.83 -10.89
CA ALA A 164 -11.40 14.31 -10.92
C ALA A 164 -12.10 14.89 -12.16
N ASP A 165 -12.04 14.19 -13.30
CA ASP A 165 -12.77 14.57 -14.52
C ASP A 165 -14.28 14.31 -14.40
N GLY A 166 -14.71 13.44 -13.50
CA GLY A 166 -16.12 13.12 -13.24
C GLY A 166 -16.62 11.87 -13.98
N ALA A 167 -15.72 11.00 -14.42
CA ALA A 167 -16.06 9.73 -15.09
C ALA A 167 -16.72 8.70 -14.18
N GLY A 168 -16.70 8.94 -12.86
CA GLY A 168 -17.29 8.06 -11.85
C GLY A 168 -16.69 8.31 -10.48
N CYS A 169 -16.79 7.31 -9.60
CA CYS A 169 -16.16 7.32 -8.28
C CYS A 169 -15.28 6.08 -8.09
N ALA A 170 -14.39 6.10 -7.10
CA ALA A 170 -13.48 5.01 -6.81
C ALA A 170 -13.55 4.59 -5.35
N ILE A 171 -13.10 3.37 -5.05
CA ILE A 171 -12.87 2.88 -3.69
C ILE A 171 -11.37 2.69 -3.53
N LEU A 172 -10.74 3.53 -2.70
CA LEU A 172 -9.30 3.56 -2.48
C LEU A 172 -8.98 3.79 -1.01
N SER A 173 -7.74 3.50 -0.59
CA SER A 173 -7.27 3.95 0.72
C SER A 173 -7.19 5.47 0.76
N ARG A 174 -7.48 6.06 1.92
CA ARG A 174 -7.41 7.52 2.11
C ARG A 174 -6.04 8.09 1.76
N ASN A 175 -4.99 7.32 2.06
CA ASN A 175 -3.60 7.68 1.72
C ASN A 175 -3.37 7.87 0.21
N ALA A 176 -4.04 7.12 -0.65
CA ALA A 176 -3.93 7.28 -2.10
C ALA A 176 -4.42 8.65 -2.56
N VAL A 177 -5.41 9.23 -1.88
CA VAL A 177 -5.98 10.54 -2.18
C VAL A 177 -5.16 11.67 -1.56
N THR A 178 -4.85 11.60 -0.26
CA THR A 178 -4.13 12.67 0.46
C THR A 178 -2.74 12.93 -0.12
N ARG A 179 -2.14 11.93 -0.75
CA ARG A 179 -0.83 12.03 -1.43
C ARG A 179 -0.94 12.13 -2.95
N SER A 180 -2.13 12.42 -3.48
CA SER A 180 -2.29 12.72 -4.89
C SER A 180 -1.71 14.10 -5.23
N ILE A 181 -1.53 14.37 -6.53
CA ILE A 181 -1.01 15.68 -7.00
C ILE A 181 -1.97 16.82 -6.65
N ASN A 182 -3.28 16.53 -6.67
CA ASN A 182 -4.32 17.49 -6.35
C ASN A 182 -5.36 16.91 -5.40
N PRO A 183 -5.06 16.78 -4.08
CA PRO A 183 -5.99 16.21 -3.10
C PRO A 183 -7.30 17.01 -3.00
N SER A 184 -7.27 18.32 -3.26
CA SER A 184 -8.43 19.20 -3.20
C SER A 184 -9.46 18.95 -4.30
N ALA A 185 -9.11 18.21 -5.35
CA ALA A 185 -10.06 17.79 -6.39
C ALA A 185 -11.06 16.73 -5.91
N PHE A 186 -10.81 16.12 -4.76
CA PHE A 186 -11.58 14.97 -4.28
C PHE A 186 -12.37 15.29 -3.03
N SER A 187 -13.56 14.70 -2.93
CA SER A 187 -14.32 14.49 -1.72
C SER A 187 -14.20 13.02 -1.33
N THR A 188 -13.92 12.76 -0.05
CA THR A 188 -13.76 11.40 0.46
C THR A 188 -14.79 11.12 1.55
N ARG A 189 -15.42 9.93 1.51
CA ARG A 189 -16.42 9.51 2.49
C ARG A 189 -16.07 8.13 3.05
N PRO A 190 -16.10 7.94 4.37
CA PRO A 190 -15.95 6.60 4.93
C PRO A 190 -17.11 5.71 4.48
N ILE A 191 -16.80 4.44 4.18
CA ILE A 191 -17.80 3.44 3.83
C ILE A 191 -18.20 2.72 5.11
N SER A 192 -19.51 2.49 5.27
CA SER A 192 -20.11 1.82 6.43
C SER A 192 -21.01 0.66 5.99
N GLN A 193 -21.39 -0.20 6.94
CA GLN A 193 -22.33 -1.30 6.80
C GLN A 193 -22.07 -2.27 5.62
N PRO A 194 -20.90 -2.95 5.61
CA PRO A 194 -19.82 -2.91 6.59
C PRO A 194 -18.79 -1.80 6.30
N GLN A 195 -17.97 -1.46 7.29
CA GLN A 195 -16.76 -0.71 7.09
C GLN A 195 -15.81 -1.55 6.23
N LEU A 196 -15.29 -0.96 5.15
CA LEU A 196 -14.31 -1.63 4.32
C LEU A 196 -12.90 -1.37 4.82
N SER A 197 -12.17 -2.43 5.08
CA SER A 197 -10.75 -2.36 5.42
C SER A 197 -9.98 -3.49 4.75
N ILE A 198 -8.72 -3.24 4.46
CA ILE A 198 -7.84 -4.21 3.82
C ILE A 198 -6.54 -4.35 4.60
N GLU A 199 -6.13 -5.57 4.88
CA GLU A 199 -4.90 -5.84 5.60
C GLU A 199 -3.70 -5.77 4.67
N LEU A 200 -2.69 -4.97 5.02
CA LEU A 200 -1.37 -4.97 4.40
C LEU A 200 -0.39 -5.76 5.24
N SER A 201 0.23 -6.75 4.65
CA SER A 201 1.22 -7.61 5.30
C SER A 201 2.59 -7.49 4.64
N CYS A 202 3.64 -7.63 5.45
CA CYS A 202 5.01 -7.79 4.99
C CYS A 202 5.30 -9.28 4.85
N VAL A 203 5.78 -9.70 3.68
CA VAL A 203 5.94 -11.10 3.30
C VAL A 203 7.35 -11.37 2.82
N VAL A 204 7.95 -12.46 3.30
CA VAL A 204 9.27 -12.95 2.88
C VAL A 204 9.22 -14.45 2.61
N SER A 205 10.22 -14.98 1.92
CA SER A 205 10.35 -16.43 1.75
C SER A 205 10.84 -17.07 3.04
N SER A 206 10.14 -18.11 3.54
CA SER A 206 10.59 -18.93 4.68
C SER A 206 11.64 -19.97 4.28
N GLN A 207 11.90 -20.16 2.98
CA GLN A 207 12.80 -21.19 2.45
C GLN A 207 14.24 -20.68 2.29
N ARG A 208 14.49 -19.39 2.51
CA ARG A 208 15.81 -18.79 2.32
C ARG A 208 16.24 -18.02 3.56
N PRO A 209 17.53 -18.13 3.97
CA PRO A 209 18.03 -17.36 5.09
C PRO A 209 18.01 -15.86 4.75
N SER A 210 17.58 -15.05 5.72
CA SER A 210 17.55 -13.59 5.59
C SER A 210 18.92 -13.01 5.82
N THR A 211 19.37 -12.10 4.94
CA THR A 211 20.61 -11.34 5.12
C THR A 211 20.45 -10.22 6.14
N LEU A 212 21.54 -9.71 6.69
CA LEU A 212 21.49 -8.56 7.60
C LEU A 212 20.88 -7.32 6.92
N THR A 213 21.20 -7.09 5.65
CA THR A 213 20.65 -5.99 4.84
C THR A 213 19.14 -6.15 4.64
N GLN A 214 18.68 -7.37 4.40
CA GLN A 214 17.24 -7.67 4.30
C GLN A 214 16.52 -7.43 5.63
N GLN A 215 17.08 -7.85 6.78
CA GLN A 215 16.50 -7.62 8.10
C GLN A 215 16.45 -6.12 8.45
N ALA A 216 17.51 -5.37 8.16
CA ALA A 216 17.52 -3.93 8.33
C ALA A 216 16.48 -3.24 7.43
N THR A 217 16.29 -3.73 6.21
CA THR A 217 15.27 -3.23 5.27
C THR A 217 13.86 -3.53 5.79
N LEU A 218 13.61 -4.72 6.33
CA LEU A 218 12.32 -5.07 6.97
C LEU A 218 11.97 -4.13 8.11
N SER A 219 12.94 -3.84 8.99
CA SER A 219 12.75 -2.88 10.08
C SER A 219 12.43 -1.48 9.57
N LEU A 220 13.14 -1.04 8.52
CA LEU A 220 12.93 0.26 7.90
C LEU A 220 11.55 0.37 7.21
N ILE A 221 11.12 -0.69 6.52
CA ILE A 221 9.78 -0.77 5.91
C ILE A 221 8.73 -0.63 7.01
N ARG A 222 8.85 -1.37 8.11
CA ARG A 222 7.90 -1.35 9.21
C ARG A 222 7.79 0.04 9.83
N GLU A 223 8.91 0.68 10.17
CA GLU A 223 8.94 2.03 10.70
C GLU A 223 8.29 3.06 9.75
N THR A 224 8.62 2.95 8.45
CA THR A 224 8.13 3.91 7.45
C THR A 224 6.65 3.72 7.16
N ALA A 225 6.19 2.47 7.06
CA ALA A 225 4.79 2.14 6.79
C ALA A 225 3.88 2.56 7.96
N LEU A 226 4.21 2.20 9.19
CA LEU A 226 3.44 2.61 10.39
C LEU A 226 3.30 4.14 10.44
N ARG A 227 4.39 4.86 10.27
CA ARG A 227 4.36 6.33 10.31
C ARG A 227 3.50 6.95 9.21
N LEU A 228 3.43 6.35 8.02
CA LEU A 228 2.81 6.97 6.84
C LEU A 228 1.42 6.41 6.50
N LEU A 229 1.11 5.19 6.90
CA LEU A 229 -0.14 4.51 6.58
C LEU A 229 -1.11 4.48 7.77
N GLU A 230 -0.62 4.49 9.04
CA GLU A 230 -1.47 4.59 10.24
C GLU A 230 -1.88 6.02 10.60
N SER A 231 -1.17 7.05 10.11
CA SER A 231 -1.33 8.45 10.54
C SER A 231 -2.45 9.22 9.82
N VAL A 232 -3.50 8.54 9.34
CA VAL A 232 -4.58 9.24 8.59
C VAL A 232 -5.96 8.90 9.12
#